data_dfe20e42831e07c6468b17a333f052fe
#
_entry.id   dfe20e42831e07c6468b17a333f052fe
#
_cell.length_a   1.000
_cell.length_b   1.000
_cell.length_c   1.000
_cell.angle_alpha   90.00
_cell.angle_beta   90.00
_cell.angle_gamma   90.00
#
_symmetry.space_group_name_H-M   'P 1'
#
loop_
_entity.id
_entity.type
_entity.pdbx_description
1 polymer ?
#
loop_
_entity_poly.entity_id
_entity_poly.type
_entity_poly.pdbx_seq_one_letter_code
_entity_poly.pdbx_strand_id
1 'polypeptide(L)'
;MVTFALPFFMIEVREYVDAKGRSLYRDWLVKLDAATIARVIAAVLRMEGGNFSAAKAVGAGVSELRLDFGPGYRVYFGKDGEQLVILLAGGSKKRQQADIEAAHMLWNEYKRRKREK
;
A
#
# COMPACT_ATOMS: atom_id res chain seq x y z
N MET A 1 -33.38 10.41 -17.84
CA MET A 1 -32.25 10.91 -17.07
C MET A 1 -31.28 9.76 -16.78
N VAL A 2 -30.01 9.98 -17.01
CA VAL A 2 -29.00 8.98 -16.76
C VAL A 2 -28.36 9.25 -15.41
N THR A 3 -28.36 8.24 -14.54
CA THR A 3 -27.74 8.34 -13.24
C THR A 3 -26.40 7.58 -13.28
N PHE A 4 -25.34 8.27 -12.94
CA PHE A 4 -24.01 7.65 -12.85
C PHE A 4 -23.73 7.34 -11.38
N ALA A 5 -23.66 6.06 -11.04
CA ALA A 5 -23.23 5.61 -9.73
C ALA A 5 -21.78 5.18 -9.81
N LEU A 6 -21.02 5.49 -8.76
CA LEU A 6 -19.65 4.98 -8.64
C LEU A 6 -19.70 3.44 -8.52
N PRO A 7 -18.84 2.73 -9.23
CA PRO A 7 -18.79 1.28 -9.11
C PRO A 7 -18.49 0.86 -7.67
N PHE A 8 -19.20 -0.13 -7.15
CA PHE A 8 -18.97 -0.66 -5.80
C PHE A 8 -17.57 -1.22 -5.60
N PHE A 9 -16.92 -1.62 -6.70
CA PHE A 9 -15.58 -2.19 -6.64
C PHE A 9 -14.47 -1.14 -6.67
N MET A 10 -14.80 0.15 -6.78
CA MET A 10 -13.78 1.19 -6.68
C MET A 10 -13.25 1.27 -5.27
N ILE A 11 -11.92 1.15 -5.19
CA ILE A 11 -11.21 1.14 -3.91
C ILE A 11 -10.39 2.40 -3.82
N GLU A 12 -10.53 3.11 -2.72
CA GLU A 12 -9.69 4.26 -2.44
C GLU A 12 -8.35 3.80 -1.92
N VAL A 13 -7.27 4.38 -2.42
CA VAL A 13 -5.91 4.09 -1.96
C VAL A 13 -5.32 5.36 -1.40
N ARG A 14 -4.85 5.29 -0.17
CA ARG A 14 -4.18 6.40 0.52
C ARG A 14 -2.86 5.92 1.08
N GLU A 15 -1.89 6.82 1.18
CA GLU A 15 -0.68 6.51 1.91
C GLU A 15 -0.84 6.85 3.40
N TYR A 16 -0.22 6.05 4.26
CA TYR A 16 -0.19 6.35 5.68
C TYR A 16 0.82 7.47 5.94
N VAL A 17 0.34 8.54 6.55
CA VAL A 17 1.17 9.66 6.99
C VAL A 17 1.17 9.66 8.52
N ASP A 18 2.34 9.53 9.12
CA ASP A 18 2.46 9.45 10.57
C ASP A 18 2.26 10.82 11.26
N ALA A 19 2.35 10.83 12.59
CA ALA A 19 2.12 12.05 13.38
C ALA A 19 3.14 13.15 13.08
N LYS A 20 4.28 12.81 12.49
CA LYS A 20 5.32 13.76 12.10
C LYS A 20 5.19 14.22 10.63
N GLY A 21 4.13 13.79 9.95
CA GLY A 21 3.90 14.13 8.55
C GLY A 21 4.73 13.31 7.57
N ARG A 22 5.26 12.15 7.97
CA ARG A 22 6.12 11.31 7.14
C ARG A 22 5.36 10.11 6.60
N SER A 23 5.66 9.75 5.35
CA SER A 23 5.16 8.54 4.71
C SER A 23 6.36 7.68 4.30
N LEU A 24 6.51 6.50 4.92
CA LEU A 24 7.57 5.58 4.54
C LEU A 24 7.42 5.10 3.11
N TYR A 25 6.17 4.89 2.67
CA TYR A 25 5.91 4.51 1.28
C TYR A 25 6.44 5.58 0.32
N ARG A 26 6.10 6.86 0.55
CA ARG A 26 6.53 7.95 -0.32
C ARG A 26 8.04 8.14 -0.27
N ASP A 27 8.63 8.06 0.93
CA ASP A 27 10.08 8.21 1.09
C ASP A 27 10.84 7.16 0.28
N TRP A 28 10.34 5.92 0.27
CA TRP A 28 10.91 4.85 -0.54
C TRP A 28 10.69 5.10 -2.04
N LEU A 29 9.45 5.45 -2.41
CA LEU A 29 9.06 5.60 -3.82
C LEU A 29 9.90 6.66 -4.53
N VAL A 30 10.10 7.82 -3.91
CA VAL A 30 10.77 8.94 -4.55
C VAL A 30 12.27 8.70 -4.80
N LYS A 31 12.85 7.69 -4.17
CA LYS A 31 14.26 7.31 -4.39
C LYS A 31 14.46 6.41 -5.61
N LEU A 32 13.38 5.91 -6.19
CA LEU A 32 13.44 5.04 -7.35
C LEU A 32 13.57 5.87 -8.63
N ASP A 33 14.01 5.25 -9.72
CA ASP A 33 14.04 5.94 -11.00
C ASP A 33 12.62 6.15 -11.55
N ALA A 34 12.47 7.07 -12.48
CA ALA A 34 11.17 7.44 -13.01
C ALA A 34 10.39 6.26 -13.63
N ALA A 35 11.09 5.39 -14.35
CA ALA A 35 10.44 4.22 -14.97
C ALA A 35 9.92 3.24 -13.92
N THR A 36 10.70 3.01 -12.87
CA THR A 36 10.30 2.14 -11.76
C THR A 36 9.13 2.74 -10.98
N ILE A 37 9.17 4.04 -10.69
CA ILE A 37 8.06 4.74 -10.04
C ILE A 37 6.77 4.54 -10.84
N ALA A 38 6.81 4.72 -12.15
CA ALA A 38 5.63 4.56 -13.00
C ALA A 38 5.06 3.14 -12.92
N ARG A 39 5.92 2.12 -12.86
CA ARG A 39 5.49 0.72 -12.73
C ARG A 39 4.88 0.43 -11.36
N VAL A 40 5.44 1.01 -10.30
CA VAL A 40 4.88 0.86 -8.95
C VAL A 40 3.50 1.50 -8.89
N ILE A 41 3.37 2.73 -9.40
CA ILE A 41 2.08 3.43 -9.41
C ILE A 41 1.05 2.63 -10.22
N ALA A 42 1.42 2.09 -11.38
CA ALA A 42 0.52 1.27 -12.19
C ALA A 42 0.02 0.04 -11.41
N ALA A 43 0.90 -0.61 -10.65
CA ALA A 43 0.52 -1.76 -9.84
C ALA A 43 -0.45 -1.38 -8.71
N VAL A 44 -0.21 -0.23 -8.08
CA VAL A 44 -1.11 0.29 -7.03
C VAL A 44 -2.48 0.64 -7.64
N LEU A 45 -2.50 1.24 -8.83
CA LEU A 45 -3.75 1.59 -9.50
C LEU A 45 -4.60 0.36 -9.84
N ARG A 46 -3.98 -0.80 -10.10
CA ARG A 46 -4.75 -2.04 -10.31
C ARG A 46 -5.56 -2.41 -9.08
N MET A 47 -5.06 -2.12 -7.88
CA MET A 47 -5.82 -2.36 -6.65
C MET A 47 -7.05 -1.46 -6.56
N GLU A 48 -6.97 -0.23 -7.07
CA GLU A 48 -8.15 0.66 -7.13
C GLU A 48 -9.26 0.05 -7.97
N GLY A 49 -8.93 -0.72 -8.98
CA GLY A 49 -9.88 -1.47 -9.80
C GLY A 49 -10.30 -2.79 -9.20
N GLY A 50 -9.88 -3.10 -7.98
CA GLY A 50 -10.24 -4.34 -7.29
C GLY A 50 -9.33 -5.53 -7.61
N ASN A 51 -8.23 -5.32 -8.31
CA ASN A 51 -7.31 -6.41 -8.64
C ASN A 51 -6.23 -6.57 -7.58
N PHE A 52 -6.37 -7.58 -6.73
CA PHE A 52 -5.42 -7.93 -5.68
C PHE A 52 -4.66 -9.23 -5.99
N SER A 53 -4.63 -9.65 -7.26
CA SER A 53 -4.04 -10.96 -7.61
C SER A 53 -2.55 -11.06 -7.28
N ALA A 54 -1.83 -9.94 -7.25
CA ALA A 54 -0.41 -9.91 -6.90
C ALA A 54 -0.17 -9.72 -5.40
N ALA A 55 -1.22 -9.67 -4.58
CA ALA A 55 -1.12 -9.44 -3.16
C ALA A 55 -1.07 -10.74 -2.38
N LYS A 56 -0.31 -10.73 -1.27
CA LYS A 56 -0.18 -11.88 -0.37
C LYS A 56 -0.15 -11.37 1.06
N ALA A 57 -0.88 -12.04 1.95
CA ALA A 57 -0.88 -11.71 3.37
C ALA A 57 0.50 -11.99 3.99
N VAL A 58 0.97 -11.06 4.83
CA VAL A 58 2.25 -11.18 5.53
C VAL A 58 2.12 -11.01 7.05
N GLY A 59 0.90 -11.22 7.57
CA GLY A 59 0.63 -11.18 9.00
C GLY A 59 0.18 -9.83 9.52
N ALA A 60 -0.41 -9.83 10.72
CA ALA A 60 -0.86 -8.66 11.45
C ALA A 60 -1.81 -7.74 10.67
N GLY A 61 -2.54 -8.29 9.69
CA GLY A 61 -3.46 -7.50 8.86
C GLY A 61 -2.78 -6.78 7.71
N VAL A 62 -1.50 -7.02 7.49
CA VAL A 62 -0.73 -6.42 6.39
C VAL A 62 -0.61 -7.40 5.23
N SER A 63 -0.65 -6.88 4.01
CA SER A 63 -0.37 -7.63 2.80
C SER A 63 0.79 -6.99 2.04
N GLU A 64 1.47 -7.78 1.22
CA GLU A 64 2.47 -7.27 0.28
C GLU A 64 1.94 -7.37 -1.13
N LEU A 65 2.14 -6.30 -1.90
CA LEU A 65 1.90 -6.29 -3.34
C LEU A 65 3.25 -6.53 -4.02
N ARG A 66 3.35 -7.62 -4.76
CA ARG A 66 4.62 -8.03 -5.37
C ARG A 66 4.72 -7.50 -6.79
N LEU A 67 5.87 -6.94 -7.13
CA LEU A 67 6.19 -6.48 -8.47
C LEU A 67 7.37 -7.30 -9.00
N ASP A 68 7.10 -8.14 -10.00
CA ASP A 68 8.05 -9.12 -10.52
C ASP A 68 9.00 -8.51 -11.56
N PHE A 69 9.77 -7.51 -11.13
CA PHE A 69 10.83 -6.94 -11.95
C PHE A 69 11.91 -6.34 -11.05
N GLY A 70 13.11 -6.12 -11.64
CA GLY A 70 14.24 -5.57 -10.91
C GLY A 70 14.60 -6.43 -9.69
N PRO A 71 14.90 -5.81 -8.55
CA PRO A 71 15.26 -6.54 -7.33
C PRO A 71 14.07 -7.16 -6.59
N GLY A 72 12.91 -7.29 -7.23
CA GLY A 72 11.70 -7.81 -6.61
C GLY A 72 11.09 -6.79 -5.65
N TYR A 73 10.53 -5.72 -6.19
CA TYR A 73 9.91 -4.68 -5.38
C TYR A 73 8.63 -5.15 -4.71
N ARG A 74 8.34 -4.58 -3.56
CA ARG A 74 7.12 -4.87 -2.80
C ARG A 74 6.55 -3.60 -2.22
N VAL A 75 5.22 -3.50 -2.23
CA VAL A 75 4.48 -2.44 -1.55
C VAL A 75 3.66 -3.08 -0.44
N TYR A 76 3.80 -2.59 0.78
CA TYR A 76 3.09 -3.11 1.94
C TYR A 76 1.88 -2.25 2.24
N PHE A 77 0.73 -2.89 2.47
CA PHE A 77 -0.51 -2.17 2.70
C PHE A 77 -1.42 -2.92 3.67
N GLY A 78 -2.35 -2.18 4.26
CA GLY A 78 -3.45 -2.76 5.02
C GLY A 78 -4.77 -2.37 4.38
N LYS A 79 -5.79 -3.19 4.56
CA LYS A 79 -7.15 -2.88 4.10
C LYS A 79 -7.99 -2.44 5.30
N ASP A 80 -8.55 -1.26 5.20
CA ASP A 80 -9.48 -0.75 6.20
C ASP A 80 -10.90 -0.92 5.63
N GLY A 81 -11.49 -2.08 5.93
CA GLY A 81 -12.72 -2.49 5.27
C GLY A 81 -12.46 -2.93 3.84
N GLU A 82 -13.49 -2.92 3.02
CA GLU A 82 -13.42 -3.43 1.65
C GLU A 82 -13.06 -2.40 0.60
N GLN A 83 -13.15 -1.12 0.94
CA GLN A 83 -13.03 -0.04 -0.04
C GLN A 83 -11.88 0.93 0.22
N LEU A 84 -11.05 0.66 1.23
CA LEU A 84 -9.93 1.55 1.57
C LEU A 84 -8.65 0.75 1.77
N VAL A 85 -7.63 1.11 1.02
CA VAL A 85 -6.29 0.56 1.13
C VAL A 85 -5.36 1.65 1.67
N ILE A 86 -4.56 1.30 2.67
CA ILE A 86 -3.59 2.20 3.28
C ILE A 86 -2.19 1.69 2.94
N LEU A 87 -1.45 2.46 2.13
CA LEU A 87 -0.07 2.13 1.76
C LEU A 87 0.85 2.48 2.93
N LEU A 88 1.62 1.52 3.38
CA LEU A 88 2.42 1.63 4.60
C LEU A 88 3.92 1.84 4.31
N ALA A 89 4.46 1.03 3.42
CA ALA A 89 5.89 1.03 3.15
C ALA A 89 6.17 0.37 1.80
N GLY A 90 7.39 0.47 1.34
CA GLY A 90 7.85 -0.24 0.17
C GLY A 90 9.30 -0.67 0.35
N GLY A 91 9.74 -1.60 -0.47
CA GLY A 91 11.10 -2.10 -0.40
C GLY A 91 11.39 -3.13 -1.47
N SER A 92 12.56 -3.75 -1.36
CA SER A 92 13.00 -4.82 -2.25
C SER A 92 12.98 -6.16 -1.52
N LYS A 93 13.12 -7.25 -2.26
CA LYS A 93 13.19 -8.59 -1.69
C LYS A 93 14.30 -8.71 -0.62
N LYS A 94 15.42 -8.05 -0.83
CA LYS A 94 16.57 -8.11 0.07
C LYS A 94 16.24 -7.67 1.51
N ARG A 95 15.34 -6.70 1.67
CA ARG A 95 14.97 -6.15 2.97
C ARG A 95 13.58 -6.57 3.42
N GLN A 96 13.04 -7.60 2.81
CA GLN A 96 11.64 -7.97 2.99
C GLN A 96 11.24 -8.14 4.46
N GLN A 97 12.02 -8.85 5.26
CA GLN A 97 11.65 -9.10 6.65
C GLN A 97 11.59 -7.82 7.48
N ALA A 98 12.59 -6.95 7.34
CA ALA A 98 12.61 -5.68 8.06
C ALA A 98 11.45 -4.77 7.62
N ASP A 99 11.15 -4.77 6.33
CA ASP A 99 10.07 -3.95 5.79
C ASP A 99 8.69 -4.47 6.25
N ILE A 100 8.51 -5.78 6.35
CA ILE A 100 7.28 -6.38 6.90
C ILE A 100 7.08 -5.95 8.34
N GLU A 101 8.13 -6.02 9.16
CA GLU A 101 8.06 -5.61 10.57
C GLU A 101 7.70 -4.14 10.71
N ALA A 102 8.33 -3.28 9.90
CA ALA A 102 8.00 -1.86 9.89
C ALA A 102 6.54 -1.62 9.49
N ALA A 103 6.07 -2.34 8.47
CA ALA A 103 4.68 -2.23 8.02
C ALA A 103 3.69 -2.68 9.11
N HIS A 104 4.02 -3.75 9.85
CA HIS A 104 3.21 -4.19 10.99
C HIS A 104 3.05 -3.09 12.04
N MET A 105 4.16 -2.43 12.38
CA MET A 105 4.13 -1.34 13.36
C MET A 105 3.29 -0.16 12.86
N LEU A 106 3.45 0.22 11.61
CA LEU A 106 2.69 1.33 11.03
C LEU A 106 1.20 1.02 10.94
N TRP A 107 0.86 -0.23 10.62
CA TRP A 107 -0.55 -0.64 10.56
C TRP A 107 -1.20 -0.59 11.94
N ASN A 108 -0.49 -1.04 12.97
CA ASN A 108 -0.96 -0.95 14.35
C ASN A 108 -1.12 0.51 14.78
N GLU A 109 -0.19 1.37 14.41
CA GLU A 109 -0.29 2.80 14.70
C GLU A 109 -1.48 3.43 13.99
N TYR A 110 -1.68 3.11 12.71
CA TYR A 110 -2.85 3.60 11.96
C TYR A 110 -4.16 3.22 12.66
N LYS A 111 -4.31 1.96 13.05
CA LYS A 111 -5.52 1.48 13.72
C LYS A 111 -5.73 2.19 15.07
N ARG A 112 -4.66 2.38 15.83
CA ARG A 112 -4.73 3.08 17.11
C ARG A 112 -5.16 4.53 16.92
N ARG A 113 -4.53 5.25 15.99
CA ARG A 113 -4.86 6.65 15.71
C ARG A 113 -6.31 6.81 15.24
N LYS A 114 -6.79 5.87 14.46
CA LYS A 114 -8.18 5.86 14.00
C LYS A 114 -9.15 5.74 15.17
N ARG A 115 -8.84 4.90 16.16
CA ARG A 115 -9.69 4.72 17.35
C ARG A 115 -9.71 5.94 18.25
N GLU A 116 -8.64 6.73 18.25
CA GLU A 116 -8.49 7.91 19.12
C GLU A 116 -9.21 9.16 18.61
N LYS A 117 -9.80 9.09 17.44
CA LYS A 117 -10.56 10.22 16.86
C LYS A 117 -11.96 10.31 17.41
#